data_d3ff3a4c8a0dfd738893d85e94630b66
#
_entry.id   d3ff3a4c8a0dfd738893d85e94630b66
#
_cell.length_a   1.000
_cell.length_b   1.000
_cell.length_c   1.000
_cell.angle_alpha   90.00
_cell.angle_beta   90.00
_cell.angle_gamma   90.00
#
_symmetry.space_group_name_H-M   'P 1'
#
loop_
_entity.id
_entity.type
_entity.pdbx_description
1 polymer ?
#
loop_
_entity_poly.entity_id
_entity_poly.type
_entity_poly.pdbx_seq_one_letter_code
_entity_poly.pdbx_strand_id
1 'polypeptide(L)'
;MELWSRRKFFLTSLASSFAAGGGKLLARPLREISATLPPAPAQGKRPVILSSANGLHALDKGMDILKKGGDTLDAVVATVSVVENDPNDDSVGYGGLPNEEGEVELDACVMHGPTHRAGSVAGLRRIKNAARLAQTVMEKTNHVMIVGEGAHRFAVDEGFEDMNMLTEHSRKIWLAWKASSSVNWRPGIDSPEWKEQVAAIFDHDQEKIAYAERVIAHPPTGTIPCMAVNEKGDISATTTTSGLAWKIPGRVGDSPIIGAGCFVDNEVGAAGSTGKGEENIKIAGGHTIVEMMRRGKSPEEACLEALARVAHNYGNDKKKLSTFHIFFYALNKDGVHGAASLWRNHYEEKQHSVYAFHDGTQARLAECKPYFDEVNAHG
;
A
#
# COMPACT_ATOMS: atom_id res chain seq x y z
N MET A 1 34.85 44.59 17.97
CA MET A 1 33.91 43.48 18.26
C MET A 1 34.19 42.38 17.25
N GLU A 2 35.04 41.39 17.56
CA GLU A 2 35.40 40.29 16.68
C GLU A 2 34.26 39.26 16.62
N LEU A 3 33.78 38.99 15.42
CA LEU A 3 32.76 37.97 15.16
C LEU A 3 33.34 36.56 15.42
N TRP A 4 32.85 35.90 16.46
CA TRP A 4 33.19 34.50 16.75
C TRP A 4 32.69 33.58 15.65
N SER A 5 33.60 32.85 14.97
CA SER A 5 33.24 31.87 13.95
C SER A 5 32.75 30.59 14.62
N ARG A 6 31.76 29.92 13.99
CA ARG A 6 31.18 28.64 14.44
C ARG A 6 32.24 27.56 14.71
N ARG A 7 33.38 27.59 14.05
CA ARG A 7 34.51 26.66 14.26
C ARG A 7 35.23 26.87 15.61
N LYS A 8 35.35 28.12 16.12
CA LYS A 8 35.95 28.39 17.42
C LYS A 8 35.05 27.94 18.58
N PHE A 9 33.72 27.97 18.40
CA PHE A 9 32.78 27.50 19.42
C PHE A 9 32.88 25.98 19.66
N PHE A 10 33.04 25.16 18.59
CA PHE A 10 33.18 23.72 18.73
C PHE A 10 34.54 23.27 19.31
N LEU A 11 35.61 23.99 19.07
CA LEU A 11 36.93 23.65 19.62
C LEU A 11 37.07 24.00 21.11
N THR A 12 36.39 25.05 21.60
CA THR A 12 36.42 25.41 23.03
C THR A 12 35.50 24.54 23.89
N SER A 13 34.43 24.00 23.37
CA SER A 13 33.55 23.07 24.11
C SER A 13 34.14 21.66 24.28
N LEU A 14 35.05 21.23 23.41
CA LEU A 14 35.76 19.95 23.56
C LEU A 14 36.94 20.03 24.56
N ALA A 15 37.54 21.20 24.75
CA ALA A 15 38.68 21.36 25.66
C ALA A 15 38.26 21.49 27.13
N SER A 16 37.04 21.93 27.43
CA SER A 16 36.56 22.08 28.80
C SER A 16 36.02 20.81 29.46
N SER A 17 35.86 19.73 28.71
CA SER A 17 35.36 18.42 29.21
C SER A 17 36.48 17.51 29.74
N PHE A 18 37.75 17.86 29.56
CA PHE A 18 38.90 17.05 29.99
C PHE A 18 39.60 17.51 31.25
N ALA A 19 39.18 18.60 31.90
CA ALA A 19 39.91 19.21 33.01
C ALA A 19 39.29 19.01 34.41
N ALA A 20 38.25 18.23 34.58
CA ALA A 20 37.66 17.94 35.88
C ALA A 20 37.34 16.46 36.04
N GLY A 21 38.26 15.68 36.59
CA GLY A 21 37.98 14.31 36.99
C GLY A 21 39.17 13.35 36.93
N GLY A 22 40.19 13.60 37.76
CA GLY A 22 41.23 12.62 38.08
C GLY A 22 40.66 11.47 38.92
N GLY A 23 39.94 10.57 38.30
CA GLY A 23 39.50 9.31 38.86
C GLY A 23 40.07 8.16 38.05
N LYS A 24 40.79 7.25 38.68
CA LYS A 24 41.33 6.01 38.08
C LYS A 24 40.21 5.26 37.38
N LEU A 25 40.13 5.38 36.06
CA LEU A 25 39.37 4.47 35.22
C LEU A 25 40.05 3.10 35.24
N LEU A 26 39.59 2.21 36.12
CA LEU A 26 39.86 0.79 36.01
C LEU A 26 39.28 0.36 34.62
N ALA A 27 40.18 0.05 33.70
CA ALA A 27 39.84 -0.56 32.43
C ALA A 27 39.10 -1.89 32.72
N ARG A 28 37.78 -1.85 32.68
CA ARG A 28 37.00 -3.10 32.54
C ARG A 28 37.35 -3.69 31.17
N PRO A 29 37.76 -4.98 31.12
CA PRO A 29 37.95 -5.62 29.84
C PRO A 29 36.65 -5.48 29.07
N LEU A 30 36.72 -4.95 27.85
CA LEU A 30 35.62 -5.05 26.85
C LEU A 30 35.31 -6.54 26.77
N ARG A 31 34.22 -6.96 27.42
CA ARG A 31 33.61 -8.24 27.13
C ARG A 31 33.33 -8.19 25.63
N GLU A 32 34.04 -9.00 24.86
CA GLU A 32 33.67 -9.30 23.49
C GLU A 32 32.19 -9.70 23.53
N ILE A 33 31.33 -8.78 23.16
CA ILE A 33 29.97 -9.13 22.76
C ILE A 33 30.19 -9.85 21.44
N SER A 34 30.35 -11.17 21.54
CA SER A 34 30.16 -12.07 20.39
C SER A 34 28.70 -11.88 20.00
N ALA A 35 28.44 -10.83 19.24
CA ALA A 35 27.19 -10.73 18.50
C ALA A 35 27.24 -11.91 17.53
N THR A 36 26.58 -13.00 17.91
CA THR A 36 26.21 -14.03 16.94
C THR A 36 25.46 -13.28 15.87
N LEU A 37 26.10 -13.12 14.71
CA LEU A 37 25.41 -12.60 13.52
C LEU A 37 24.11 -13.38 13.40
N PRO A 38 22.98 -12.71 13.20
CA PRO A 38 21.74 -13.42 12.94
C PRO A 38 21.98 -14.42 11.81
N PRO A 39 21.35 -15.60 11.83
CA PRO A 39 21.50 -16.58 10.76
C PRO A 39 21.26 -15.88 9.43
N ALA A 40 22.08 -16.18 8.43
CA ALA A 40 21.93 -15.63 7.09
C ALA A 40 20.46 -15.82 6.68
N PRO A 41 19.77 -14.76 6.21
CA PRO A 41 18.39 -14.89 5.78
C PRO A 41 18.28 -16.02 4.77
N ALA A 42 17.20 -16.81 4.85
CA ALA A 42 16.95 -17.89 3.91
C ALA A 42 17.08 -17.31 2.48
N GLN A 43 17.91 -17.93 1.65
CA GLN A 43 18.03 -17.53 0.25
C GLN A 43 16.70 -17.83 -0.45
N GLY A 44 16.04 -16.81 -0.96
CA GLY A 44 14.89 -16.93 -1.81
C GLY A 44 15.30 -17.30 -3.24
N LYS A 45 14.32 -17.58 -4.06
CA LYS A 45 14.50 -17.77 -5.50
C LYS A 45 14.29 -16.43 -6.20
N ARG A 46 15.10 -16.09 -7.18
CA ARG A 46 14.93 -14.91 -8.06
C ARG A 46 14.77 -15.36 -9.51
N PRO A 47 14.02 -14.65 -10.38
CA PRO A 47 13.22 -13.46 -10.06
C PRO A 47 11.95 -13.81 -9.29
N VAL A 48 11.42 -12.80 -8.54
CA VAL A 48 10.12 -12.89 -7.85
C VAL A 48 9.34 -11.61 -8.08
N ILE A 49 8.04 -11.75 -8.28
CA ILE A 49 7.07 -10.66 -8.25
C ILE A 49 5.91 -11.05 -7.33
N LEU A 50 5.43 -10.13 -6.51
CA LEU A 50 4.30 -10.35 -5.62
C LEU A 50 3.37 -9.14 -5.57
N SER A 51 2.11 -9.40 -5.21
CA SER A 51 1.08 -8.38 -5.02
C SER A 51 0.06 -8.83 -3.96
N SER A 52 -0.89 -7.96 -3.61
CA SER A 52 -2.14 -8.39 -2.98
C SER A 52 -2.87 -9.41 -3.85
N ALA A 53 -3.85 -10.12 -3.27
CA ALA A 53 -4.53 -11.25 -3.92
C ALA A 53 -5.22 -10.89 -5.24
N ASN A 54 -5.76 -9.66 -5.37
CA ASN A 54 -6.42 -9.17 -6.59
C ASN A 54 -5.47 -9.06 -7.80
N GLY A 55 -4.16 -9.05 -7.59
CA GLY A 55 -3.18 -9.06 -8.68
C GLY A 55 -2.81 -10.43 -9.23
N LEU A 56 -3.35 -11.53 -8.70
CA LEU A 56 -2.97 -12.90 -9.10
C LEU A 56 -2.95 -13.11 -10.62
N HIS A 57 -4.01 -12.70 -11.30
CA HIS A 57 -4.18 -12.87 -12.75
C HIS A 57 -3.26 -11.97 -13.59
N ALA A 58 -2.60 -10.99 -12.97
CA ALA A 58 -1.75 -10.01 -13.63
C ALA A 58 -0.24 -10.30 -13.47
N LEU A 59 0.15 -11.17 -12.53
CA LEU A 59 1.56 -11.41 -12.20
C LEU A 59 2.38 -11.98 -13.35
N ASP A 60 1.78 -12.80 -14.22
CA ASP A 60 2.47 -13.37 -15.39
C ASP A 60 3.03 -12.29 -16.30
N LYS A 61 2.29 -11.18 -16.47
CA LYS A 61 2.72 -10.05 -17.31
C LYS A 61 4.01 -9.40 -16.79
N GLY A 62 4.10 -9.17 -15.48
CA GLY A 62 5.31 -8.61 -14.88
C GLY A 62 6.47 -9.62 -14.90
N MET A 63 6.18 -10.89 -14.61
CA MET A 63 7.19 -11.95 -14.65
C MET A 63 7.79 -12.13 -16.05
N ASP A 64 7.00 -11.99 -17.10
CA ASP A 64 7.48 -12.04 -18.49
C ASP A 64 8.48 -10.92 -18.79
N ILE A 65 8.27 -9.72 -18.24
CA ILE A 65 9.22 -8.61 -18.36
C ILE A 65 10.53 -8.95 -17.64
N LEU A 66 10.45 -9.47 -16.41
CA LEU A 66 11.64 -9.86 -15.63
C LEU A 66 12.45 -10.97 -16.30
N LYS A 67 11.78 -12.01 -16.82
CA LYS A 67 12.42 -13.13 -17.55
C LYS A 67 13.14 -12.68 -18.82
N LYS A 68 12.67 -11.60 -19.45
CA LYS A 68 13.31 -10.99 -20.63
C LYS A 68 14.45 -10.02 -20.24
N GLY A 69 14.75 -9.87 -18.96
CA GLY A 69 15.77 -8.96 -18.46
C GLY A 69 15.35 -7.49 -18.45
N GLY A 70 14.02 -7.24 -18.50
CA GLY A 70 13.43 -5.89 -18.41
C GLY A 70 13.57 -5.28 -17.01
N ASP A 71 13.23 -4.01 -16.92
CA ASP A 71 13.30 -3.24 -15.68
C ASP A 71 12.26 -3.70 -14.64
N THR A 72 12.64 -3.68 -13.36
CA THR A 72 11.75 -4.10 -12.26
C THR A 72 10.58 -3.14 -12.05
N LEU A 73 10.77 -1.85 -12.30
CA LEU A 73 9.69 -0.87 -12.20
C LEU A 73 8.67 -1.05 -13.34
N ASP A 74 9.15 -1.26 -14.56
CA ASP A 74 8.27 -1.56 -15.69
C ASP A 74 7.46 -2.84 -15.45
N ALA A 75 8.05 -3.85 -14.82
CA ALA A 75 7.38 -5.08 -14.48
C ALA A 75 6.23 -4.87 -13.48
N VAL A 76 6.46 -4.14 -12.38
CA VAL A 76 5.42 -3.89 -11.37
C VAL A 76 4.33 -2.97 -11.90
N VAL A 77 4.68 -1.91 -12.64
CA VAL A 77 3.69 -0.99 -13.24
C VAL A 77 2.85 -1.71 -14.29
N ALA A 78 3.46 -2.53 -15.16
CA ALA A 78 2.71 -3.32 -16.13
C ALA A 78 1.74 -4.31 -15.46
N THR A 79 2.12 -4.88 -14.32
CA THR A 79 1.27 -5.79 -13.54
C THR A 79 0.06 -5.05 -12.99
N VAL A 80 0.26 -3.97 -12.24
CA VAL A 80 -0.87 -3.27 -11.62
C VAL A 80 -1.78 -2.61 -12.66
N SER A 81 -1.25 -2.22 -13.82
CA SER A 81 -2.04 -1.66 -14.91
C SER A 81 -3.08 -2.62 -15.47
N VAL A 82 -2.90 -3.94 -15.32
CA VAL A 82 -3.93 -4.93 -15.69
C VAL A 82 -5.15 -4.74 -14.80
N VAL A 83 -4.94 -4.61 -13.48
CA VAL A 83 -6.00 -4.41 -12.49
C VAL A 83 -6.60 -2.99 -12.60
N GLU A 84 -5.76 -1.94 -12.77
CA GLU A 84 -6.25 -0.56 -12.99
C GLU A 84 -7.17 -0.44 -14.20
N ASN A 85 -7.04 -1.33 -15.19
CA ASN A 85 -7.84 -1.33 -16.40
C ASN A 85 -9.10 -2.21 -16.32
N ASP A 86 -9.26 -3.02 -15.27
CA ASP A 86 -10.41 -3.91 -15.12
C ASP A 86 -11.63 -3.12 -14.62
N PRO A 87 -12.71 -2.99 -15.44
CA PRO A 87 -13.92 -2.29 -15.03
C PRO A 87 -14.73 -3.02 -13.95
N ASN A 88 -14.35 -4.26 -13.61
CA ASN A 88 -15.03 -5.09 -12.62
C ASN A 88 -14.32 -5.09 -11.26
N ASP A 89 -13.14 -4.47 -11.14
CA ASP A 89 -12.49 -4.27 -9.83
C ASP A 89 -13.03 -2.99 -9.18
N ASP A 90 -13.84 -3.14 -8.14
CA ASP A 90 -14.50 -2.02 -7.43
C ASP A 90 -13.54 -1.16 -6.59
N SER A 91 -12.27 -1.52 -6.52
CA SER A 91 -11.33 -0.98 -5.53
C SER A 91 -10.09 -0.33 -6.13
N VAL A 92 -9.80 -0.57 -7.41
CA VAL A 92 -8.61 -0.09 -8.10
C VAL A 92 -8.96 0.46 -9.49
N GLY A 93 -8.43 1.63 -9.82
CA GLY A 93 -8.46 2.14 -11.20
C GLY A 93 -9.85 2.43 -11.76
N TYR A 94 -10.08 1.98 -12.99
CA TYR A 94 -11.26 2.31 -13.81
C TYR A 94 -12.59 1.77 -13.26
N GLY A 95 -12.59 0.63 -12.60
CA GLY A 95 -13.79 0.07 -11.97
C GLY A 95 -14.10 0.65 -10.59
N GLY A 96 -13.16 1.38 -10.01
CA GLY A 96 -13.18 1.80 -8.62
C GLY A 96 -14.44 2.57 -8.21
N LEU A 97 -14.93 2.30 -6.99
CA LEU A 97 -16.06 3.01 -6.42
C LEU A 97 -15.71 4.49 -6.16
N PRO A 98 -16.63 5.42 -6.43
CA PRO A 98 -16.36 6.84 -6.35
C PRO A 98 -16.38 7.37 -4.90
N ASN A 99 -15.97 8.62 -4.75
CA ASN A 99 -16.20 9.40 -3.54
C ASN A 99 -17.71 9.70 -3.33
N GLU A 100 -18.07 10.38 -2.24
CA GLU A 100 -19.47 10.68 -1.91
C GLU A 100 -20.20 11.56 -2.95
N GLU A 101 -19.46 12.29 -3.79
CA GLU A 101 -19.98 13.12 -4.86
C GLU A 101 -20.12 12.39 -6.21
N GLY A 102 -19.63 11.16 -6.31
CA GLY A 102 -19.70 10.35 -7.52
C GLY A 102 -18.47 10.47 -8.42
N GLU A 103 -17.38 11.05 -7.94
CA GLU A 103 -16.11 11.15 -8.67
C GLU A 103 -15.13 10.04 -8.25
N VAL A 104 -14.55 9.36 -9.21
CA VAL A 104 -13.47 8.40 -8.97
C VAL A 104 -12.15 9.16 -8.82
N GLU A 105 -11.52 9.03 -7.67
CA GLU A 105 -10.23 9.64 -7.35
C GLU A 105 -9.19 8.56 -7.09
N LEU A 106 -8.10 8.59 -7.85
CA LEU A 106 -7.04 7.59 -7.81
C LEU A 106 -5.80 8.11 -7.08
N ASP A 107 -5.13 7.20 -6.41
CA ASP A 107 -3.87 7.43 -5.72
C ASP A 107 -2.85 6.36 -6.16
N ALA A 108 -1.61 6.75 -6.43
CA ALA A 108 -0.55 5.79 -6.73
C ALA A 108 0.82 6.33 -6.37
N CYS A 109 1.75 5.42 -6.04
CA CYS A 109 3.17 5.72 -5.99
C CYS A 109 4.01 4.61 -6.63
N VAL A 110 5.20 4.99 -7.05
CA VAL A 110 6.24 4.08 -7.53
C VAL A 110 7.55 4.41 -6.85
N MET A 111 8.40 3.40 -6.65
CA MET A 111 9.78 3.60 -6.21
C MET A 111 10.71 2.63 -6.91
N HIS A 112 11.74 3.17 -7.57
CA HIS A 112 12.75 2.44 -8.32
C HIS A 112 14.01 2.29 -7.49
N GLY A 113 14.28 1.07 -7.02
CA GLY A 113 15.41 0.78 -6.12
C GLY A 113 16.77 1.13 -6.72
N PRO A 114 17.12 0.71 -7.95
CA PRO A 114 18.45 0.97 -8.52
C PRO A 114 18.85 2.44 -8.60
N THR A 115 17.89 3.36 -8.79
CA THR A 115 18.16 4.82 -8.84
C THR A 115 17.73 5.55 -7.59
N HIS A 116 17.06 4.87 -6.66
CA HIS A 116 16.44 5.44 -5.46
C HIS A 116 15.50 6.62 -5.75
N ARG A 117 14.90 6.63 -6.96
CA ARG A 117 13.92 7.63 -7.38
C ARG A 117 12.51 7.15 -7.08
N ALA A 118 11.62 8.11 -6.90
CA ALA A 118 10.21 7.86 -6.62
C ALA A 118 9.32 8.84 -7.39
N GLY A 119 8.09 8.42 -7.64
CA GLY A 119 7.04 9.26 -8.21
C GLY A 119 5.68 8.91 -7.60
N SER A 120 4.77 9.89 -7.57
CA SER A 120 3.49 9.73 -6.89
C SER A 120 2.44 10.67 -7.46
N VAL A 121 1.19 10.22 -7.46
CA VAL A 121 0.01 11.01 -7.76
C VAL A 121 -1.09 10.73 -6.74
N ALA A 122 -1.86 11.77 -6.37
CA ALA A 122 -2.94 11.63 -5.40
C ALA A 122 -4.15 12.49 -5.78
N GLY A 123 -5.36 12.00 -5.44
CA GLY A 123 -6.59 12.66 -5.81
C GLY A 123 -6.72 12.88 -7.33
N LEU A 124 -6.14 11.96 -8.10
CA LEU A 124 -6.13 12.02 -9.56
C LEU A 124 -7.51 11.68 -10.10
N ARG A 125 -8.06 12.55 -10.94
CA ARG A 125 -9.36 12.34 -11.60
C ARG A 125 -9.15 12.17 -13.10
N ARG A 126 -10.08 11.45 -13.76
CA ARG A 126 -10.22 11.36 -15.22
C ARG A 126 -9.04 10.70 -15.96
N ILE A 127 -8.07 10.14 -15.26
CA ILE A 127 -6.90 9.43 -15.84
C ILE A 127 -6.87 8.01 -15.30
N LYS A 128 -6.84 7.01 -16.20
CA LYS A 128 -7.04 5.60 -15.87
C LYS A 128 -5.85 4.93 -15.20
N ASN A 129 -4.62 5.24 -15.63
CA ASN A 129 -3.42 4.54 -15.21
C ASN A 129 -2.57 5.38 -14.25
N ALA A 130 -2.99 5.44 -12.99
CA ALA A 130 -2.34 6.26 -11.96
C ALA A 130 -0.90 5.82 -11.67
N ALA A 131 -0.61 4.50 -11.64
CA ALA A 131 0.74 4.00 -11.43
C ALA A 131 1.69 4.38 -12.58
N ARG A 132 1.21 4.32 -13.84
CA ARG A 132 1.99 4.77 -14.99
C ARG A 132 2.25 6.28 -14.94
N LEU A 133 1.26 7.07 -14.53
CA LEU A 133 1.45 8.51 -14.35
C LEU A 133 2.44 8.81 -13.22
N ALA A 134 2.39 8.09 -12.10
CA ALA A 134 3.38 8.21 -11.02
C ALA A 134 4.80 7.89 -11.52
N GLN A 135 4.96 6.88 -12.38
CA GLN A 135 6.24 6.60 -13.06
C GLN A 135 6.67 7.76 -13.96
N THR A 136 5.75 8.34 -14.73
CA THR A 136 6.03 9.50 -15.60
C THR A 136 6.48 10.72 -14.79
N VAL A 137 5.87 10.98 -13.63
CA VAL A 137 6.32 12.03 -12.69
C VAL A 137 7.77 11.78 -12.27
N MET A 138 8.13 10.56 -11.89
CA MET A 138 9.48 10.18 -11.51
C MET A 138 10.47 10.35 -12.68
N GLU A 139 10.10 9.92 -13.88
CA GLU A 139 11.00 9.90 -15.04
C GLU A 139 11.26 11.30 -15.62
N LYS A 140 10.23 12.14 -15.69
CA LYS A 140 10.25 13.40 -16.43
C LYS A 140 10.40 14.66 -15.58
N THR A 141 10.35 14.52 -14.26
CA THR A 141 10.44 15.67 -13.34
C THR A 141 11.44 15.44 -12.21
N ASN A 142 11.75 16.50 -11.47
CA ASN A 142 12.48 16.44 -10.21
C ASN A 142 11.53 16.39 -8.99
N HIS A 143 10.23 16.31 -9.23
CA HIS A 143 9.23 16.19 -8.17
C HIS A 143 9.01 14.72 -7.83
N VAL A 144 8.62 14.48 -6.58
CA VAL A 144 8.19 13.15 -6.14
C VAL A 144 6.66 13.02 -6.24
N MET A 145 5.91 14.10 -5.98
CA MET A 145 4.45 14.01 -5.93
C MET A 145 3.79 15.20 -6.62
N ILE A 146 2.78 14.92 -7.46
CA ILE A 146 1.87 15.90 -8.05
C ILE A 146 0.43 15.43 -7.76
N VAL A 147 -0.48 16.34 -7.39
CA VAL A 147 -1.81 15.96 -6.91
C VAL A 147 -2.95 16.70 -7.59
N GLY A 148 -4.15 16.12 -7.55
CA GLY A 148 -5.40 16.74 -7.96
C GLY A 148 -5.39 17.28 -9.38
N GLU A 149 -5.90 18.50 -9.57
CA GLU A 149 -5.97 19.16 -10.86
C GLU A 149 -4.59 19.38 -11.54
N GLY A 150 -3.54 19.56 -10.72
CA GLY A 150 -2.17 19.66 -11.23
C GLY A 150 -1.70 18.34 -11.85
N ALA A 151 -2.01 17.21 -11.21
CA ALA A 151 -1.70 15.88 -11.72
C ALA A 151 -2.49 15.56 -13.00
N HIS A 152 -3.77 15.94 -13.05
CA HIS A 152 -4.59 15.79 -14.26
C HIS A 152 -4.02 16.56 -15.45
N ARG A 153 -3.71 17.84 -15.29
CA ARG A 153 -3.11 18.66 -16.36
C ARG A 153 -1.78 18.09 -16.84
N PHE A 154 -0.90 17.74 -15.91
CA PHE A 154 0.37 17.10 -16.24
C PHE A 154 0.15 15.81 -17.04
N ALA A 155 -0.83 14.99 -16.66
CA ALA A 155 -1.15 13.75 -17.39
C ALA A 155 -1.59 14.03 -18.84
N VAL A 156 -2.47 15.01 -19.05
CA VAL A 156 -2.94 15.39 -20.39
C VAL A 156 -1.77 15.93 -21.24
N ASP A 157 -0.90 16.76 -20.68
CA ASP A 157 0.30 17.27 -21.35
C ASP A 157 1.27 16.14 -21.74
N GLU A 158 1.31 15.05 -20.94
CA GLU A 158 2.11 13.84 -21.21
C GLU A 158 1.41 12.82 -22.12
N GLY A 159 0.22 13.15 -22.63
CA GLY A 159 -0.51 12.35 -23.61
C GLY A 159 -1.39 11.24 -23.01
N PHE A 160 -1.69 11.29 -21.71
CA PHE A 160 -2.68 10.39 -21.12
C PHE A 160 -4.08 10.78 -21.57
N GLU A 161 -4.94 9.77 -21.77
CA GLU A 161 -6.32 9.96 -22.17
C GLU A 161 -7.16 10.53 -21.01
N ASP A 162 -7.85 11.63 -21.27
CA ASP A 162 -8.84 12.24 -20.37
C ASP A 162 -10.19 11.56 -20.58
N MET A 163 -10.71 10.83 -19.58
CA MET A 163 -11.92 10.04 -19.69
C MET A 163 -12.76 10.05 -18.42
N ASN A 164 -14.05 9.74 -18.56
CA ASN A 164 -14.91 9.50 -17.39
C ASN A 164 -14.55 8.15 -16.75
N MET A 165 -14.15 8.17 -15.48
CA MET A 165 -13.74 6.98 -14.74
C MET A 165 -14.89 6.23 -14.08
N LEU A 166 -16.07 6.84 -13.95
CA LEU A 166 -17.24 6.23 -13.32
C LEU A 166 -17.92 5.27 -14.30
N THR A 167 -17.73 3.97 -14.10
CA THR A 167 -18.42 2.94 -14.88
C THR A 167 -19.90 2.90 -14.57
N GLU A 168 -20.72 2.34 -15.45
CA GLU A 168 -22.16 2.17 -15.20
C GLU A 168 -22.43 1.26 -13.98
N HIS A 169 -21.58 0.24 -13.78
CA HIS A 169 -21.64 -0.61 -12.59
C HIS A 169 -21.42 0.20 -11.31
N SER A 170 -20.30 0.90 -11.20
CA SER A 170 -19.95 1.71 -10.02
C SER A 170 -20.95 2.86 -9.80
N ARG A 171 -21.47 3.44 -10.88
CA ARG A 171 -22.51 4.46 -10.82
C ARG A 171 -23.81 3.94 -10.20
N LYS A 172 -24.26 2.75 -10.59
CA LYS A 172 -25.46 2.12 -10.03
C LYS A 172 -25.30 1.83 -8.54
N ILE A 173 -24.15 1.32 -8.12
CA ILE A 173 -23.84 1.06 -6.69
C ILE A 173 -23.81 2.39 -5.91
N TRP A 174 -23.17 3.42 -6.45
CA TRP A 174 -23.14 4.75 -5.82
C TRP A 174 -24.54 5.35 -5.66
N LEU A 175 -25.42 5.21 -6.66
CA LEU A 175 -26.82 5.67 -6.56
C LEU A 175 -27.58 4.92 -5.47
N ALA A 176 -27.41 3.60 -5.37
CA ALA A 176 -28.00 2.77 -4.33
C ALA A 176 -27.50 3.18 -2.93
N TRP A 177 -26.18 3.39 -2.78
CA TRP A 177 -25.59 3.91 -1.55
C TRP A 177 -26.13 5.29 -1.22
N LYS A 178 -26.22 6.18 -2.19
CA LYS A 178 -26.72 7.52 -1.98
C LYS A 178 -28.19 7.52 -1.52
N ALA A 179 -29.00 6.60 -2.01
CA ALA A 179 -30.37 6.39 -1.58
C ALA A 179 -30.46 5.76 -0.19
N SER A 180 -29.44 5.02 0.28
CA SER A 180 -29.44 4.38 1.60
C SER A 180 -29.21 5.34 2.77
N SER A 181 -28.74 6.55 2.49
CA SER A 181 -28.47 7.55 3.52
C SER A 181 -29.78 8.03 4.17
N SER A 182 -29.91 7.91 5.48
CA SER A 182 -31.04 8.44 6.26
C SER A 182 -30.99 9.96 6.46
N VAL A 183 -29.95 10.62 5.95
CA VAL A 183 -29.77 12.08 6.07
C VAL A 183 -30.42 12.78 4.90
N ASN A 184 -31.19 13.83 5.17
CA ASN A 184 -31.72 14.77 4.16
C ASN A 184 -32.62 14.13 3.07
N TRP A 185 -33.83 13.74 3.44
CA TRP A 185 -34.92 13.37 2.50
C TRP A 185 -34.75 12.01 1.81
N ARG A 186 -33.82 11.17 2.25
CA ARG A 186 -33.62 9.84 1.71
C ARG A 186 -34.23 8.78 2.62
N PRO A 187 -34.75 7.67 2.05
CA PRO A 187 -35.53 6.70 2.81
C PRO A 187 -34.75 5.88 3.84
N GLY A 188 -33.42 5.74 3.69
CA GLY A 188 -32.60 4.85 4.53
C GLY A 188 -32.63 3.40 4.07
N ILE A 189 -31.53 2.66 4.38
CA ILE A 189 -31.23 1.30 3.83
C ILE A 189 -32.28 0.24 4.12
N ASP A 190 -32.98 0.32 5.27
CA ASP A 190 -33.96 -0.68 5.68
C ASP A 190 -35.41 -0.34 5.27
N SER A 191 -35.62 0.79 4.60
CA SER A 191 -36.97 1.19 4.22
C SER A 191 -37.48 0.45 2.99
N PRO A 192 -38.79 0.19 2.89
CA PRO A 192 -39.40 -0.36 1.69
C PRO A 192 -39.12 0.49 0.44
N GLU A 193 -39.12 1.81 0.59
CA GLU A 193 -38.87 2.76 -0.48
C GLU A 193 -37.44 2.67 -1.02
N TRP A 194 -36.45 2.43 -0.16
CA TRP A 194 -35.08 2.20 -0.58
C TRP A 194 -34.98 0.91 -1.39
N LYS A 195 -35.59 -0.19 -0.91
CA LYS A 195 -35.58 -1.49 -1.58
C LYS A 195 -36.21 -1.38 -2.97
N GLU A 196 -37.30 -0.65 -3.13
CA GLU A 196 -37.93 -0.42 -4.42
C GLU A 196 -37.03 0.41 -5.35
N GLN A 197 -36.38 1.47 -4.84
CA GLN A 197 -35.44 2.28 -5.62
C GLN A 197 -34.24 1.46 -6.09
N VAL A 198 -33.66 0.66 -5.21
CA VAL A 198 -32.51 -0.22 -5.57
C VAL A 198 -32.94 -1.27 -6.60
N ALA A 199 -34.12 -1.87 -6.43
CA ALA A 199 -34.64 -2.81 -7.41
C ALA A 199 -34.80 -2.16 -8.80
N ALA A 200 -35.31 -0.94 -8.87
CA ALA A 200 -35.43 -0.19 -10.12
C ALA A 200 -34.05 0.17 -10.73
N ILE A 201 -33.06 0.57 -9.91
CA ILE A 201 -31.69 0.88 -10.37
C ILE A 201 -31.03 -0.31 -11.06
N PHE A 202 -31.29 -1.52 -10.56
CA PHE A 202 -30.68 -2.76 -11.05
C PHE A 202 -31.63 -3.59 -11.93
N ASP A 203 -32.69 -2.99 -12.46
CA ASP A 203 -33.65 -3.65 -13.35
C ASP A 203 -34.24 -4.95 -12.74
N HIS A 204 -34.46 -4.95 -11.41
CA HIS A 204 -34.93 -6.10 -10.60
C HIS A 204 -34.02 -7.34 -10.62
N ASP A 205 -32.76 -7.20 -11.02
CA ASP A 205 -31.73 -8.27 -10.98
C ASP A 205 -31.30 -8.53 -9.53
N GLN A 206 -31.77 -9.64 -8.97
CA GLN A 206 -31.57 -10.00 -7.56
C GLN A 206 -30.09 -10.20 -7.20
N GLU A 207 -29.26 -10.70 -8.10
CA GLU A 207 -27.83 -10.90 -7.86
C GLU A 207 -27.10 -9.56 -7.74
N LYS A 208 -27.41 -8.60 -8.62
CA LYS A 208 -26.83 -7.25 -8.56
C LYS A 208 -27.34 -6.47 -7.37
N ILE A 209 -28.60 -6.64 -6.99
CA ILE A 209 -29.16 -6.02 -5.78
C ILE A 209 -28.43 -6.54 -4.55
N ALA A 210 -28.31 -7.85 -4.36
CA ALA A 210 -27.62 -8.48 -3.23
C ALA A 210 -26.13 -8.07 -3.20
N TYR A 211 -25.50 -7.96 -4.37
CA TYR A 211 -24.13 -7.44 -4.46
C TYR A 211 -24.02 -6.01 -3.96
N ALA A 212 -24.90 -5.12 -4.42
CA ALA A 212 -24.91 -3.72 -4.03
C ALA A 212 -25.19 -3.54 -2.52
N GLU A 213 -26.14 -4.29 -1.96
CA GLU A 213 -26.43 -4.31 -0.51
C GLU A 213 -25.18 -4.69 0.30
N ARG A 214 -24.47 -5.74 -0.12
CA ARG A 214 -23.22 -6.16 0.53
C ARG A 214 -22.14 -5.08 0.43
N VAL A 215 -21.92 -4.50 -0.75
CA VAL A 215 -20.92 -3.44 -0.96
C VAL A 215 -21.24 -2.18 -0.18
N ILE A 216 -22.52 -1.84 -0.01
CA ILE A 216 -22.94 -0.69 0.81
C ILE A 216 -22.71 -0.95 2.29
N ALA A 217 -23.02 -2.16 2.76
CA ALA A 217 -22.80 -2.55 4.15
C ALA A 217 -21.30 -2.71 4.49
N HIS A 218 -20.55 -3.30 3.56
CA HIS A 218 -19.12 -3.61 3.71
C HIS A 218 -18.36 -3.19 2.44
N PRO A 219 -18.03 -1.89 2.28
CA PRO A 219 -17.33 -1.41 1.11
C PRO A 219 -15.97 -2.10 0.94
N PRO A 220 -15.60 -2.50 -0.28
CA PRO A 220 -14.30 -3.10 -0.53
C PRO A 220 -13.18 -2.12 -0.17
N THR A 221 -12.15 -2.62 0.50
CA THR A 221 -10.94 -1.87 0.83
C THR A 221 -9.79 -2.39 -0.02
N GLY A 222 -9.95 -2.27 -1.33
CA GLY A 222 -8.95 -2.77 -2.27
C GLY A 222 -7.85 -1.74 -2.55
N THR A 223 -6.69 -2.26 -2.76
CA THR A 223 -5.48 -1.58 -3.19
C THR A 223 -4.61 -2.67 -3.79
N ILE A 224 -3.79 -2.37 -4.77
CA ILE A 224 -2.79 -3.30 -5.24
C ILE A 224 -1.39 -2.73 -5.02
N PRO A 225 -0.66 -3.15 -3.95
CA PRO A 225 0.78 -3.08 -3.91
C PRO A 225 1.35 -4.17 -4.82
N CYS A 226 2.41 -3.85 -5.53
CA CYS A 226 3.18 -4.81 -6.32
C CYS A 226 4.66 -4.52 -6.16
N MET A 227 5.46 -5.56 -5.94
CA MET A 227 6.91 -5.45 -5.80
C MET A 227 7.62 -6.59 -6.54
N ALA A 228 8.75 -6.29 -7.14
CA ALA A 228 9.48 -7.25 -7.96
C ALA A 228 10.98 -7.14 -7.73
N VAL A 229 11.65 -8.28 -7.68
CA VAL A 229 13.10 -8.41 -7.69
C VAL A 229 13.55 -9.23 -8.91
N ASN A 230 14.56 -8.75 -9.64
CA ASN A 230 15.13 -9.44 -10.79
C ASN A 230 16.25 -10.40 -10.38
N GLU A 231 16.85 -11.12 -11.36
CA GLU A 231 17.96 -12.04 -11.14
C GLU A 231 19.20 -11.37 -10.51
N LYS A 232 19.41 -10.07 -10.77
CA LYS A 232 20.54 -9.29 -10.25
C LYS A 232 20.34 -8.85 -8.80
N GLY A 233 19.11 -8.89 -8.30
CA GLY A 233 18.73 -8.38 -6.98
C GLY A 233 18.28 -6.92 -7.01
N ASP A 234 18.07 -6.33 -8.19
CA ASP A 234 17.41 -5.01 -8.29
C ASP A 234 15.94 -5.17 -7.94
N ILE A 235 15.43 -4.23 -7.17
CA ILE A 235 14.05 -4.29 -6.65
C ILE A 235 13.31 -2.97 -6.88
N SER A 236 12.04 -3.06 -7.24
CA SER A 236 11.14 -1.89 -7.37
C SER A 236 9.75 -2.24 -6.85
N ALA A 237 8.98 -1.21 -6.52
CA ALA A 237 7.60 -1.38 -6.08
C ALA A 237 6.70 -0.25 -6.55
N THR A 238 5.41 -0.55 -6.56
CA THR A 238 4.30 0.38 -6.78
C THR A 238 3.14 0.03 -5.89
N THR A 239 2.30 1.02 -5.59
CA THR A 239 0.99 0.82 -4.95
C THR A 239 0.00 1.75 -5.62
N THR A 240 -1.19 1.23 -5.98
CA THR A 240 -2.25 1.99 -6.63
C THR A 240 -3.63 1.59 -6.10
N THR A 241 -4.58 2.52 -6.10
CA THR A 241 -5.91 2.35 -5.52
C THR A 241 -6.89 3.40 -6.05
N SER A 242 -8.20 3.12 -5.95
CA SER A 242 -9.25 4.14 -5.99
C SER A 242 -9.60 4.69 -4.59
N GLY A 243 -8.91 4.24 -3.55
CA GLY A 243 -9.15 4.67 -2.16
C GLY A 243 -10.37 4.00 -1.52
N LEU A 244 -10.90 4.63 -0.50
CA LEU A 244 -12.12 4.16 0.17
C LEU A 244 -13.36 4.58 -0.64
N ALA A 245 -14.33 3.68 -0.79
CA ALA A 245 -15.64 4.02 -1.31
C ALA A 245 -16.29 5.11 -0.44
N TRP A 246 -17.02 6.03 -1.08
CA TRP A 246 -17.76 7.10 -0.42
C TRP A 246 -16.90 8.06 0.42
N LYS A 247 -15.60 8.08 0.19
CA LYS A 247 -14.68 9.00 0.86
C LYS A 247 -15.08 10.46 0.61
N ILE A 248 -14.72 11.34 1.54
CA ILE A 248 -14.81 12.78 1.33
C ILE A 248 -13.93 13.16 0.13
N PRO A 249 -14.41 13.99 -0.82
CA PRO A 249 -13.58 14.46 -1.94
C PRO A 249 -12.24 15.02 -1.50
N GLY A 250 -11.17 14.54 -2.12
CA GLY A 250 -9.80 14.93 -1.74
C GLY A 250 -9.19 14.13 -0.59
N ARG A 251 -9.90 13.14 -0.01
CA ARG A 251 -9.28 12.21 0.94
C ARG A 251 -8.26 11.34 0.22
N VAL A 252 -7.05 11.33 0.73
CA VAL A 252 -5.93 10.52 0.25
C VAL A 252 -5.57 9.50 1.33
N GLY A 253 -5.36 8.24 0.92
CA GLY A 253 -4.87 7.16 1.78
C GLY A 253 -3.35 7.11 1.81
N ASP A 254 -2.83 5.95 2.19
CA ASP A 254 -1.38 5.70 2.25
C ASP A 254 -0.74 5.45 0.87
N SER A 255 -1.52 4.96 -0.10
CA SER A 255 -1.03 4.48 -1.39
C SER A 255 -0.09 5.43 -2.14
N PRO A 256 -0.29 6.78 -2.15
CA PRO A 256 0.62 7.69 -2.85
C PRO A 256 1.78 8.15 -1.96
N ILE A 257 1.84 7.76 -0.69
CA ILE A 257 2.81 8.26 0.28
C ILE A 257 4.02 7.33 0.30
N ILE A 258 5.15 7.81 -0.24
CA ILE A 258 6.44 7.10 -0.14
C ILE A 258 6.80 6.92 1.33
N GLY A 259 7.09 5.69 1.71
CA GLY A 259 7.35 5.31 3.11
C GLY A 259 6.13 4.75 3.85
N ALA A 260 4.92 4.97 3.34
CA ALA A 260 3.71 4.34 3.85
C ALA A 260 3.16 3.31 2.86
N GLY A 261 2.53 3.72 1.78
CA GLY A 261 1.91 2.84 0.79
C GLY A 261 2.90 1.94 0.07
N CYS A 262 4.08 2.47 -0.26
CA CYS A 262 5.22 1.65 -0.65
C CYS A 262 6.55 2.29 -0.20
N PHE A 263 7.56 1.45 -0.01
CA PHE A 263 8.94 1.88 0.20
C PHE A 263 9.91 0.84 -0.36
N VAL A 264 11.00 1.31 -0.97
CA VAL A 264 12.03 0.45 -1.56
C VAL A 264 13.42 0.94 -1.14
N ASP A 265 14.26 -0.01 -0.77
CA ASP A 265 15.71 0.18 -0.67
C ASP A 265 16.39 -0.98 -1.41
N ASN A 266 17.19 -0.68 -2.43
CA ASN A 266 17.80 -1.71 -3.31
C ASN A 266 18.79 -2.61 -2.56
N GLU A 267 19.31 -2.19 -1.42
CA GLU A 267 20.21 -2.99 -0.58
C GLU A 267 19.46 -3.91 0.37
N VAL A 268 18.15 -3.72 0.56
CA VAL A 268 17.34 -4.42 1.56
C VAL A 268 16.15 -5.13 0.95
N GLY A 269 15.24 -4.37 0.35
CA GLY A 269 13.97 -4.90 -0.11
C GLY A 269 12.90 -3.83 -0.33
N ALA A 270 11.67 -4.29 -0.47
CA ALA A 270 10.48 -3.48 -0.68
C ALA A 270 9.35 -3.92 0.25
N ALA A 271 8.45 -2.97 0.56
CA ALA A 271 7.22 -3.23 1.31
C ALA A 271 6.07 -2.38 0.80
N GLY A 272 4.85 -2.88 0.97
CA GLY A 272 3.60 -2.22 0.63
C GLY A 272 2.44 -2.70 1.51
N SER A 273 1.26 -2.10 1.33
CA SER A 273 0.10 -2.37 2.20
C SER A 273 -1.22 -2.33 1.45
N THR A 274 -2.25 -2.93 2.06
CA THR A 274 -3.67 -2.76 1.69
C THR A 274 -4.53 -2.59 2.95
N GLY A 275 -5.73 -2.03 2.80
CA GLY A 275 -6.69 -1.89 3.88
C GLY A 275 -6.73 -0.48 4.46
N LYS A 276 -6.73 -0.34 5.78
CA LYS A 276 -6.90 0.97 6.46
C LYS A 276 -5.65 1.85 6.33
N GLY A 277 -5.61 2.67 5.29
CA GLY A 277 -4.45 3.50 4.94
C GLY A 277 -4.03 4.47 6.04
N GLU A 278 -4.99 5.06 6.77
CA GLU A 278 -4.71 5.98 7.87
C GLU A 278 -3.84 5.34 8.96
N GLU A 279 -4.03 4.03 9.23
CA GLU A 279 -3.22 3.34 10.25
C GLU A 279 -1.80 3.08 9.74
N ASN A 280 -1.65 2.81 8.44
CA ASN A 280 -0.34 2.70 7.83
C ASN A 280 0.43 4.02 7.80
N ILE A 281 -0.23 5.12 7.45
CA ILE A 281 0.38 6.47 7.46
C ILE A 281 0.99 6.78 8.83
N LYS A 282 0.24 6.54 9.92
CA LYS A 282 0.67 6.84 11.30
C LYS A 282 1.96 6.14 11.72
N ILE A 283 2.27 5.01 11.13
CA ILE A 283 3.47 4.21 11.46
C ILE A 283 4.54 4.25 10.36
N ALA A 284 4.30 4.94 9.23
CA ALA A 284 5.15 4.91 8.05
C ALA A 284 5.52 3.46 7.67
N GLY A 285 4.49 2.61 7.49
CA GLY A 285 4.63 1.16 7.54
C GLY A 285 5.57 0.59 6.50
N GLY A 286 5.53 1.08 5.26
CA GLY A 286 6.46 0.63 4.21
C GLY A 286 7.93 0.84 4.62
N HIS A 287 8.29 2.04 5.05
CA HIS A 287 9.65 2.33 5.55
C HIS A 287 9.97 1.51 6.81
N THR A 288 9.04 1.43 7.75
CA THR A 288 9.21 0.65 8.98
C THR A 288 9.58 -0.81 8.69
N ILE A 289 8.86 -1.46 7.77
CA ILE A 289 9.10 -2.86 7.40
C ILE A 289 10.48 -3.03 6.76
N VAL A 290 10.85 -2.16 5.82
CA VAL A 290 12.17 -2.23 5.17
C VAL A 290 13.30 -2.04 6.21
N GLU A 291 13.14 -1.11 7.17
CA GLU A 291 14.11 -0.93 8.26
C GLU A 291 14.17 -2.12 9.24
N MET A 292 13.07 -2.84 9.44
CA MET A 292 13.09 -4.09 10.19
C MET A 292 13.83 -5.19 9.44
N MET A 293 13.64 -5.31 8.12
CA MET A 293 14.41 -6.22 7.26
C MET A 293 15.91 -5.86 7.25
N ARG A 294 16.28 -4.56 7.23
CA ARG A 294 17.67 -4.09 7.37
C ARG A 294 18.31 -4.57 8.67
N ARG A 295 17.53 -4.69 9.72
CA ARG A 295 17.98 -5.20 11.03
C ARG A 295 17.94 -6.73 11.16
N GLY A 296 17.72 -7.43 10.06
CA GLY A 296 17.80 -8.89 9.97
C GLY A 296 16.49 -9.64 10.20
N LYS A 297 15.33 -8.95 10.31
CA LYS A 297 14.04 -9.65 10.33
C LYS A 297 13.70 -10.19 8.94
N SER A 298 13.04 -11.34 8.88
CA SER A 298 12.44 -11.83 7.64
C SER A 298 11.31 -10.90 7.19
N PRO A 299 10.91 -10.93 5.90
CA PRO A 299 9.78 -10.15 5.41
C PRO A 299 8.49 -10.36 6.20
N GLU A 300 8.15 -11.59 6.56
CA GLU A 300 6.96 -11.92 7.35
C GLU A 300 7.04 -11.34 8.77
N GLU A 301 8.17 -11.52 9.47
CA GLU A 301 8.39 -10.96 10.82
C GLU A 301 8.34 -9.44 10.82
N ALA A 302 8.88 -8.79 9.77
CA ALA A 302 8.82 -7.34 9.63
C ALA A 302 7.40 -6.82 9.44
N CYS A 303 6.56 -7.53 8.65
CA CYS A 303 5.15 -7.24 8.50
C CYS A 303 4.37 -7.40 9.83
N LEU A 304 4.63 -8.47 10.59
CA LEU A 304 4.03 -8.67 11.91
C LEU A 304 4.41 -7.57 12.91
N GLU A 305 5.65 -7.10 12.88
CA GLU A 305 6.09 -5.98 13.73
C GLU A 305 5.36 -4.67 13.40
N ALA A 306 5.11 -4.41 12.11
CA ALA A 306 4.30 -3.26 11.70
C ALA A 306 2.86 -3.37 12.22
N LEU A 307 2.25 -4.56 12.15
CA LEU A 307 0.92 -4.82 12.72
C LEU A 307 0.91 -4.66 14.24
N ALA A 308 1.98 -5.10 14.93
CA ALA A 308 2.11 -4.91 16.38
C ALA A 308 2.09 -3.42 16.75
N ARG A 309 2.71 -2.54 15.94
CA ARG A 309 2.66 -1.08 16.16
C ARG A 309 1.27 -0.53 15.94
N VAL A 310 0.56 -0.97 14.90
CA VAL A 310 -0.85 -0.61 14.70
C VAL A 310 -1.69 -1.05 15.88
N ALA A 311 -1.58 -2.29 16.33
CA ALA A 311 -2.33 -2.82 17.47
C ALA A 311 -2.01 -2.06 18.78
N HIS A 312 -0.75 -1.72 19.00
CA HIS A 312 -0.30 -0.94 20.16
C HIS A 312 -0.96 0.44 20.23
N ASN A 313 -1.13 1.13 19.09
CA ASN A 313 -1.79 2.44 19.03
C ASN A 313 -3.25 2.40 19.53
N TYR A 314 -3.86 1.23 19.53
CA TYR A 314 -5.20 0.98 20.06
C TYR A 314 -5.19 0.32 21.46
N GLY A 315 -4.02 0.22 22.10
CA GLY A 315 -3.85 -0.49 23.38
C GLY A 315 -4.14 -1.98 23.28
N ASN A 316 -3.99 -2.57 22.08
CA ASN A 316 -4.36 -3.97 21.76
C ASN A 316 -5.84 -4.29 22.01
N ASP A 317 -6.71 -3.29 22.01
CA ASP A 317 -8.16 -3.45 22.19
C ASP A 317 -8.76 -4.04 20.90
N LYS A 318 -9.04 -5.35 20.92
CA LYS A 318 -9.59 -6.08 19.78
C LYS A 318 -10.92 -5.51 19.29
N LYS A 319 -11.76 -4.96 20.18
CA LYS A 319 -13.05 -4.36 19.79
C LYS A 319 -12.85 -3.11 18.93
N LYS A 320 -11.86 -2.26 19.26
CA LYS A 320 -11.52 -1.10 18.43
C LYS A 320 -10.85 -1.51 17.12
N LEU A 321 -9.97 -2.51 17.18
CA LEU A 321 -9.26 -3.02 16.01
C LEU A 321 -10.18 -3.77 15.04
N SER A 322 -11.30 -4.35 15.52
CA SER A 322 -12.24 -5.08 14.64
C SER A 322 -13.02 -4.20 13.67
N THR A 323 -12.93 -2.88 13.80
CA THR A 323 -13.57 -1.93 12.88
C THR A 323 -12.85 -1.79 11.54
N PHE A 324 -11.69 -2.41 11.36
CA PHE A 324 -10.93 -2.34 10.11
C PHE A 324 -10.05 -3.59 9.91
N HIS A 325 -9.56 -3.72 8.68
CA HIS A 325 -8.50 -4.66 8.33
C HIS A 325 -7.31 -3.93 7.70
N ILE A 326 -6.12 -4.49 7.85
CA ILE A 326 -4.89 -4.00 7.24
C ILE A 326 -3.93 -5.16 6.97
N PHE A 327 -3.25 -5.09 5.85
CA PHE A 327 -2.27 -6.07 5.40
C PHE A 327 -0.96 -5.38 5.08
N PHE A 328 0.14 -6.07 5.34
CA PHE A 328 1.47 -5.68 4.88
C PHE A 328 2.09 -6.80 4.07
N TYR A 329 2.83 -6.42 3.05
CA TYR A 329 3.53 -7.30 2.12
C TYR A 329 4.97 -6.86 2.04
N ALA A 330 5.90 -7.81 1.99
CA ALA A 330 7.32 -7.49 1.90
C ALA A 330 8.08 -8.52 1.05
N LEU A 331 9.08 -8.03 0.34
CA LEU A 331 10.00 -8.79 -0.49
C LEU A 331 11.40 -8.26 -0.23
N ASN A 332 12.34 -9.13 0.13
CA ASN A 332 13.74 -8.72 0.22
C ASN A 332 14.48 -8.89 -1.12
N LYS A 333 15.65 -8.28 -1.25
CA LYS A 333 16.47 -8.33 -2.46
C LYS A 333 16.95 -9.75 -2.82
N ASP A 334 16.92 -10.71 -1.88
CA ASP A 334 17.32 -12.08 -2.10
C ASP A 334 16.16 -12.97 -2.57
N GLY A 335 14.96 -12.41 -2.76
CA GLY A 335 13.77 -13.11 -3.25
C GLY A 335 12.98 -13.82 -2.15
N VAL A 336 13.31 -13.62 -0.87
CA VAL A 336 12.46 -14.08 0.23
C VAL A 336 11.30 -13.07 0.37
N HIS A 337 10.09 -13.58 0.49
CA HIS A 337 8.90 -12.76 0.61
C HIS A 337 7.98 -13.25 1.72
N GLY A 338 7.08 -12.42 2.15
CA GLY A 338 6.06 -12.75 3.15
C GLY A 338 5.03 -11.63 3.25
N ALA A 339 3.90 -11.97 3.87
CA ALA A 339 2.85 -11.02 4.14
C ALA A 339 2.22 -11.32 5.51
N ALA A 340 1.66 -10.29 6.13
CA ALA A 340 0.91 -10.44 7.36
C ALA A 340 -0.40 -9.64 7.31
N SER A 341 -1.41 -10.12 8.02
CA SER A 341 -2.73 -9.52 8.13
C SER A 341 -3.09 -9.28 9.58
N LEU A 342 -3.86 -8.24 9.87
CA LEU A 342 -4.29 -7.95 11.24
C LEU A 342 -5.14 -9.09 11.80
N TRP A 343 -6.04 -9.63 10.98
CA TRP A 343 -6.94 -10.73 11.32
C TRP A 343 -6.72 -11.93 10.40
N ARG A 344 -7.06 -13.13 10.86
CA ARG A 344 -6.96 -14.36 10.04
C ARG A 344 -7.81 -14.26 8.77
N ASN A 345 -9.03 -13.76 8.88
CA ASN A 345 -9.98 -13.64 7.77
C ASN A 345 -10.50 -12.20 7.68
N HIS A 346 -10.90 -11.81 6.49
CA HIS A 346 -11.64 -10.58 6.27
C HIS A 346 -13.14 -10.85 6.45
N TYR A 347 -13.75 -10.23 7.46
CA TYR A 347 -15.19 -10.38 7.78
C TYR A 347 -15.66 -11.84 7.88
N GLU A 348 -16.82 -12.15 7.33
CA GLU A 348 -17.43 -13.49 7.34
C GLU A 348 -16.80 -14.45 6.31
N GLU A 349 -15.76 -14.06 5.61
CA GLU A 349 -15.10 -14.92 4.65
C GLU A 349 -14.51 -16.15 5.35
N LYS A 350 -14.83 -17.33 4.82
CA LYS A 350 -14.29 -18.61 5.32
C LYS A 350 -12.83 -18.82 4.91
N GLN A 351 -12.33 -18.01 3.98
CA GLN A 351 -10.97 -18.13 3.44
C GLN A 351 -9.99 -17.29 4.27
N HIS A 352 -8.80 -17.84 4.51
CA HIS A 352 -7.70 -17.09 5.11
C HIS A 352 -7.30 -15.91 4.23
N SER A 353 -6.82 -14.85 4.87
CA SER A 353 -6.18 -13.74 4.18
C SER A 353 -4.99 -14.23 3.38
N VAL A 354 -4.94 -13.88 2.09
CA VAL A 354 -3.92 -14.37 1.14
C VAL A 354 -3.29 -13.23 0.34
N TYR A 355 -2.11 -13.49 -0.20
CA TYR A 355 -1.43 -12.64 -1.17
C TYR A 355 -1.02 -13.45 -2.40
N ALA A 356 -0.73 -12.78 -3.51
CA ALA A 356 -0.34 -13.42 -4.75
C ALA A 356 1.17 -13.25 -5.00
N PHE A 357 1.82 -14.28 -5.54
CA PHE A 357 3.22 -14.20 -5.96
C PHE A 357 3.52 -15.12 -7.15
N HIS A 358 4.61 -14.81 -7.86
CA HIS A 358 5.16 -15.62 -8.93
C HIS A 358 6.67 -15.70 -8.79
N ASP A 359 7.22 -16.91 -8.68
CA ASP A 359 8.64 -17.22 -8.44
C ASP A 359 9.39 -17.73 -9.69
N GLY A 360 8.91 -17.34 -10.86
CA GLY A 360 9.40 -17.82 -12.15
C GLY A 360 8.74 -19.11 -12.64
N THR A 361 7.95 -19.80 -11.81
CA THR A 361 7.25 -21.05 -12.17
C THR A 361 5.81 -20.76 -12.63
N GLN A 362 4.98 -20.29 -11.72
CA GLN A 362 3.58 -19.91 -11.96
C GLN A 362 3.10 -18.93 -10.92
N ALA A 363 2.08 -18.14 -11.25
CA ALA A 363 1.38 -17.30 -10.30
C ALA A 363 0.52 -18.17 -9.35
N ARG A 364 0.57 -17.88 -8.05
CA ARG A 364 -0.18 -18.60 -7.01
C ARG A 364 -0.43 -17.75 -5.79
N LEU A 365 -1.38 -18.17 -4.96
CA LEU A 365 -1.67 -17.57 -3.68
C LEU A 365 -0.84 -18.21 -2.56
N ALA A 366 -0.54 -17.41 -1.53
CA ALA A 366 -0.01 -17.86 -0.26
C ALA A 366 -0.77 -17.19 0.88
N GLU A 367 -0.80 -17.83 2.04
CA GLU A 367 -1.47 -17.29 3.22
C GLU A 367 -0.67 -16.14 3.83
N CYS A 368 -1.38 -15.06 4.25
CA CYS A 368 -0.83 -14.03 5.10
C CYS A 368 -0.75 -14.55 6.53
N LYS A 369 0.34 -14.28 7.24
CA LYS A 369 0.46 -14.59 8.65
C LYS A 369 -0.46 -13.67 9.47
N PRO A 370 -1.47 -14.19 10.20
CA PRO A 370 -2.35 -13.34 10.99
C PRO A 370 -1.63 -12.85 12.26
N TYR A 371 -1.82 -11.57 12.62
CA TYR A 371 -1.41 -11.04 13.91
C TYR A 371 -2.34 -11.51 15.02
N PHE A 372 -3.67 -11.44 14.79
CA PHE A 372 -4.68 -12.09 15.61
C PHE A 372 -5.21 -13.32 14.87
N ASP A 373 -5.07 -14.48 15.51
CA ASP A 373 -5.48 -15.77 14.95
C ASP A 373 -7.02 -16.00 15.06
N GLU A 374 -7.76 -14.93 15.08
CA GLU A 374 -9.21 -14.89 15.20
C GLU A 374 -9.81 -14.31 13.92
N VAL A 375 -11.06 -14.71 13.67
CA VAL A 375 -11.86 -14.09 12.60
C VAL A 375 -12.34 -12.73 13.10
N ASN A 376 -12.28 -11.72 12.28
CA ASN A 376 -12.88 -10.42 12.58
C ASN A 376 -14.40 -10.54 12.50
N ALA A 377 -15.06 -10.72 13.66
CA ALA A 377 -16.51 -10.93 13.75
C ALA A 377 -17.34 -9.64 13.68
N HIS A 378 -16.71 -8.47 13.59
CA HIS A 378 -17.37 -7.15 13.73
C HIS A 378 -16.99 -6.15 12.64
N GLY A 379 -16.56 -6.65 11.50
CA GLY A 379 -16.23 -5.81 10.34
C GLY A 379 -17.42 -5.12 9.71
#